data_6a209d84847df438e83a3a9cc366db81
#
_entry.id   6a209d84847df438e83a3a9cc366db81
#
_cell.length_a   1.000
_cell.length_b   1.000
_cell.length_c   1.000
_cell.angle_alpha   90.00
_cell.angle_beta   90.00
_cell.angle_gamma   90.00
#
_symmetry.space_group_name_H-M   'P 1'
#
loop_
_entity.id
_entity.type
_entity.pdbx_description
1 polymer ?
#
loop_
_entity_poly.entity_id
_entity_poly.type
_entity_poly.pdbx_seq_one_letter_code
_entity_poly.pdbx_strand_id
1 'polypeptide(L)'
;NVVLVILESFGRTITDEIIDGKEVTPHLNALKSEGIWFENLFANSFRTDRGTVAIMSGYPTHPKVSVMKYPQKAHTLPAISRSLHKEGYTTRFTYGGDANFTNTISYLYGTDIEQVTDQHNISLDAPLAQWGYADDVVCEYFTDEVLELVSAEKPFFATLLTLSSHEPFDVPYSAFENKIL
;
A
#
# COMPACT_ATOMS: atom_id res chain seq x y z
N ASN A 1 -9.04 15.72 -1.99
CA ASN A 1 -8.54 14.42 -2.45
C ASN A 1 -7.47 13.92 -1.49
N VAL A 2 -7.44 12.61 -1.22
CA VAL A 2 -6.45 11.99 -0.34
C VAL A 2 -5.87 10.77 -1.08
N VAL A 3 -4.54 10.71 -1.15
CA VAL A 3 -3.81 9.54 -1.63
C VAL A 3 -2.96 9.01 -0.48
N LEU A 4 -3.12 7.73 -0.16
CA LEU A 4 -2.33 7.03 0.85
C LEU A 4 -1.47 5.97 0.17
N VAL A 5 -0.16 6.06 0.32
CA VAL A 5 0.77 5.03 -0.16
C VAL A 5 1.37 4.30 1.05
N ILE A 6 1.13 3.00 1.13
CA ILE A 6 1.68 2.12 2.17
C ILE A 6 2.85 1.36 1.54
N LEU A 7 4.06 1.67 1.97
CA LEU A 7 5.27 1.04 1.45
C LEU A 7 5.56 -0.25 2.23
N GLU A 8 5.48 -1.40 1.54
CA GLU A 8 5.80 -2.71 2.12
C GLU A 8 7.27 -2.82 2.47
N SER A 9 7.58 -3.31 3.69
CA SER A 9 8.94 -3.58 4.18
C SER A 9 9.92 -2.42 4.06
N PHE A 10 9.43 -1.19 4.00
CA PHE A 10 10.24 0.02 3.83
C PHE A 10 10.65 0.59 5.19
N GLY A 11 11.90 0.36 5.58
CA GLY A 11 12.45 0.87 6.83
C GLY A 11 13.33 2.12 6.62
N ARG A 12 13.56 2.87 7.69
CA ARG A 12 14.41 4.05 7.68
C ARG A 12 15.83 3.77 7.14
N THR A 13 16.37 2.59 7.41
CA THR A 13 17.69 2.18 6.91
C THR A 13 17.79 2.27 5.40
N ILE A 14 16.72 1.93 4.66
CA ILE A 14 16.69 2.02 3.19
C ILE A 14 16.69 3.48 2.73
N THR A 15 15.96 4.35 3.41
CA THR A 15 15.87 5.76 3.02
C THR A 15 17.14 6.56 3.31
N ASP A 16 17.92 6.13 4.27
CA ASP A 16 19.17 6.78 4.66
C ASP A 16 20.39 6.10 4.01
N GLU A 17 20.20 5.02 3.24
CA GLU A 17 21.27 4.22 2.65
C GLU A 17 21.87 4.89 1.42
N ILE A 18 23.19 4.85 1.36
CA ILE A 18 24.00 5.37 0.23
C ILE A 18 24.92 4.25 -0.25
N ILE A 19 24.77 3.83 -1.51
CA ILE A 19 25.60 2.82 -2.15
C ILE A 19 26.40 3.47 -3.28
N ASP A 20 27.72 3.33 -3.26
CA ASP A 20 28.64 3.93 -4.23
C ASP A 20 28.42 5.44 -4.45
N GLY A 21 28.12 6.17 -3.36
CA GLY A 21 27.88 7.61 -3.40
C GLY A 21 26.51 8.00 -3.98
N LYS A 22 25.60 7.07 -4.17
CA LYS A 22 24.24 7.31 -4.66
C LYS A 22 23.22 6.92 -3.59
N GLU A 23 22.22 7.77 -3.42
CA GLU A 23 21.07 7.45 -2.56
C GLU A 23 20.27 6.28 -3.13
N VAL A 24 19.85 5.35 -2.27
CA VAL A 24 19.00 4.22 -2.66
C VAL A 24 17.58 4.69 -3.02
N THR A 25 17.10 5.73 -2.33
CA THR A 25 15.75 6.27 -2.54
C THR A 25 15.75 7.77 -2.85
N PRO A 26 16.37 8.22 -3.97
CA PRO A 26 16.57 9.65 -4.23
C PRO A 26 15.26 10.42 -4.36
N HIS A 27 14.24 9.84 -4.98
CA HIS A 27 12.94 10.50 -5.16
C HIS A 27 12.18 10.63 -3.84
N LEU A 28 12.20 9.58 -2.99
CA LEU A 28 11.58 9.65 -1.67
C LEU A 28 12.31 10.66 -0.78
N ASN A 29 13.64 10.72 -0.88
CA ASN A 29 14.44 11.70 -0.13
C ASN A 29 14.16 13.13 -0.58
N ALA A 30 13.94 13.39 -1.87
CA ALA A 30 13.54 14.70 -2.37
C ALA A 30 12.21 15.17 -1.74
N LEU A 31 11.23 14.28 -1.57
CA LEU A 31 9.95 14.59 -0.93
C LEU A 31 10.08 15.06 0.52
N LYS A 32 11.16 14.71 1.22
CA LYS A 32 11.42 15.20 2.59
C LYS A 32 11.49 16.73 2.65
N SER A 33 11.93 17.37 1.57
CA SER A 33 12.03 18.84 1.47
C SER A 33 10.72 19.50 1.01
N GLU A 34 9.78 18.75 0.47
CA GLU A 34 8.53 19.24 -0.13
C GLU A 34 7.32 19.06 0.79
N GLY A 35 7.46 18.24 1.85
CA GLY A 35 6.36 17.89 2.73
C GLY A 35 6.75 17.85 4.20
N ILE A 36 5.88 17.26 5.02
CA ILE A 36 6.15 17.02 6.44
C ILE A 36 6.76 15.63 6.58
N TRP A 37 7.98 15.55 7.09
CA TRP A 37 8.68 14.31 7.35
C TRP A 37 8.71 14.00 8.86
N PHE A 38 8.23 12.82 9.23
CA PHE A 38 8.22 12.34 10.61
C PHE A 38 9.40 11.40 10.85
N GLU A 39 10.45 11.88 11.51
CA GLU A 39 11.67 11.09 11.76
C GLU A 39 11.49 9.94 12.77
N ASN A 40 10.54 10.07 13.68
CA ASN A 40 10.29 9.12 14.76
C ASN A 40 8.92 8.43 14.63
N LEU A 41 8.52 8.10 13.40
CA LEU A 41 7.35 7.29 13.13
C LEU A 41 7.73 5.81 13.13
N PHE A 42 7.00 5.00 13.89
CA PHE A 42 7.24 3.56 13.99
C PHE A 42 6.01 2.81 13.49
N ALA A 43 6.26 1.78 12.67
CA ALA A 43 5.20 0.85 12.30
C ALA A 43 4.67 0.13 13.55
N ASN A 44 3.36 -0.01 13.65
CA ASN A 44 2.72 -0.65 14.80
C ASN A 44 2.89 -2.18 14.80
N SER A 45 3.39 -2.76 13.70
CA SER A 45 3.70 -4.19 13.56
C SER A 45 4.70 -4.42 12.44
N PHE A 46 5.38 -5.57 12.52
CA PHE A 46 6.22 -6.12 11.44
C PHE A 46 5.43 -6.97 10.41
N ARG A 47 4.11 -7.06 10.53
CA ARG A 47 3.23 -7.82 9.63
C ARG A 47 2.30 -6.86 8.90
N THR A 48 2.22 -6.99 7.57
CA THR A 48 1.42 -6.14 6.69
C THR A 48 -0.07 -6.13 7.07
N ASP A 49 -0.65 -7.29 7.36
CA ASP A 49 -2.06 -7.42 7.76
C ASP A 49 -2.41 -6.66 9.05
N ARG A 50 -1.45 -6.50 9.95
CA ARG A 50 -1.62 -5.74 11.19
C ARG A 50 -1.27 -4.27 11.00
N GLY A 51 -0.21 -4.00 10.24
CA GLY A 51 0.21 -2.64 9.90
C GLY A 51 -0.89 -1.88 9.14
N THR A 52 -1.49 -2.52 8.14
CA THR A 52 -2.60 -1.96 7.37
C THR A 52 -3.79 -1.61 8.26
N VAL A 53 -4.19 -2.50 9.18
CA VAL A 53 -5.26 -2.19 10.15
C VAL A 53 -4.88 -1.03 11.06
N ALA A 54 -3.64 -0.98 11.52
CA ALA A 54 -3.20 0.12 12.38
C ALA A 54 -3.24 1.48 11.66
N ILE A 55 -2.84 1.52 10.38
CA ILE A 55 -2.89 2.73 9.54
C ILE A 55 -4.33 3.12 9.22
N MET A 56 -5.13 2.18 8.74
CA MET A 56 -6.48 2.46 8.23
C MET A 56 -7.51 2.68 9.34
N SER A 57 -7.35 1.97 10.47
CA SER A 57 -8.34 1.96 11.56
C SER A 57 -7.85 2.61 12.86
N GLY A 58 -6.56 2.97 12.95
CA GLY A 58 -5.99 3.43 14.24
C GLY A 58 -6.03 2.35 15.34
N TYR A 59 -6.24 1.08 14.95
CA TYR A 59 -6.39 -0.02 15.89
C TYR A 59 -5.03 -0.61 16.27
N PRO A 60 -4.68 -0.64 17.57
CA PRO A 60 -3.40 -1.17 18.00
C PRO A 60 -3.28 -2.66 17.68
N THR A 61 -2.10 -3.09 17.26
CA THR A 61 -1.90 -4.47 16.82
C THR A 61 -1.88 -5.45 18.00
N HIS A 62 -2.51 -6.60 17.80
CA HIS A 62 -2.38 -7.72 18.72
C HIS A 62 -1.09 -8.50 18.42
N PRO A 63 -0.28 -8.91 19.41
CA PRO A 63 1.02 -9.54 19.17
C PRO A 63 0.98 -10.85 18.38
N LYS A 64 -0.10 -11.63 18.52
CA LYS A 64 -0.19 -13.00 17.97
C LYS A 64 -1.03 -13.10 16.70
N VAL A 65 -2.09 -12.30 16.56
CA VAL A 65 -3.08 -12.47 15.50
C VAL A 65 -3.50 -11.13 14.91
N SER A 66 -3.83 -11.12 13.61
CA SER A 66 -4.50 -9.97 13.00
C SER A 66 -6.01 -10.03 13.26
N VAL A 67 -6.62 -8.88 13.48
CA VAL A 67 -8.08 -8.75 13.60
C VAL A 67 -8.78 -9.06 12.27
N MET A 68 -8.10 -8.96 11.14
CA MET A 68 -8.62 -9.35 9.82
C MET A 68 -9.10 -10.81 9.78
N LYS A 69 -8.54 -11.68 10.62
CA LYS A 69 -9.00 -13.08 10.77
C LYS A 69 -10.38 -13.22 11.44
N TYR A 70 -10.93 -12.14 11.93
CA TYR A 70 -12.22 -12.08 12.61
C TYR A 70 -13.13 -11.04 11.94
N PRO A 71 -13.72 -11.33 10.77
CA PRO A 71 -14.45 -10.35 9.96
C PRO A 71 -15.50 -9.58 10.75
N GLN A 72 -16.29 -10.25 11.59
CA GLN A 72 -17.31 -9.61 12.41
C GLN A 72 -16.76 -8.53 13.35
N LYS A 73 -15.52 -8.70 13.85
CA LYS A 73 -14.85 -7.71 14.67
C LYS A 73 -14.20 -6.63 13.83
N ALA A 74 -13.54 -7.04 12.75
CA ALA A 74 -12.87 -6.13 11.83
C ALA A 74 -13.83 -5.11 11.22
N HIS A 75 -15.03 -5.53 10.85
CA HIS A 75 -16.07 -4.66 10.27
C HIS A 75 -16.64 -3.62 11.26
N THR A 76 -16.45 -3.81 12.56
CA THR A 76 -16.88 -2.81 13.59
C THR A 76 -15.84 -1.75 13.89
N LEU A 77 -14.62 -1.89 13.37
CA LEU A 77 -13.57 -0.93 13.63
C LEU A 77 -13.88 0.43 12.98
N PRO A 78 -13.47 1.53 13.60
CA PRO A 78 -13.38 2.80 12.91
C PRO A 78 -12.42 2.65 11.74
N ALA A 79 -12.60 3.43 10.68
CA ALA A 79 -11.67 3.47 9.57
C ALA A 79 -11.69 4.85 8.91
N ILE A 80 -10.53 5.29 8.41
CA ILE A 80 -10.43 6.53 7.65
C ILE A 80 -11.28 6.46 6.38
N SER A 81 -11.29 5.31 5.69
CA SER A 81 -12.12 5.04 4.52
C SER A 81 -13.60 5.25 4.82
N ARG A 82 -14.09 4.66 5.92
CA ARG A 82 -15.48 4.81 6.36
C ARG A 82 -15.86 6.26 6.68
N SER A 83 -14.96 6.98 7.33
CA SER A 83 -15.19 8.39 7.66
C SER A 83 -15.28 9.24 6.41
N LEU A 84 -14.35 9.04 5.47
CA LEU A 84 -14.33 9.77 4.21
C LEU A 84 -15.48 9.37 3.28
N HIS A 85 -15.84 8.08 3.24
CA HIS A 85 -16.98 7.60 2.46
C HIS A 85 -18.30 8.27 2.92
N LYS A 86 -18.51 8.43 4.23
CA LYS A 86 -19.68 9.14 4.79
C LYS A 86 -19.73 10.61 4.37
N GLU A 87 -18.59 11.23 4.12
CA GLU A 87 -18.46 12.58 3.60
C GLU A 87 -18.54 12.67 2.06
N GLY A 88 -18.88 11.57 1.39
CA GLY A 88 -19.09 11.49 -0.06
C GLY A 88 -17.82 11.27 -0.89
N TYR A 89 -16.72 10.85 -0.27
CA TYR A 89 -15.51 10.46 -0.98
C TYR A 89 -15.70 9.11 -1.65
N THR A 90 -15.27 8.99 -2.91
CA THR A 90 -15.05 7.69 -3.56
C THR A 90 -13.81 7.03 -2.92
N THR A 91 -13.93 5.76 -2.52
CA THR A 91 -12.86 5.07 -1.78
C THR A 91 -12.35 3.87 -2.57
N ARG A 92 -11.03 3.86 -2.85
CA ARG A 92 -10.36 2.80 -3.62
C ARG A 92 -9.12 2.28 -2.91
N PHE A 93 -8.82 1.00 -3.13
CA PHE A 93 -7.62 0.34 -2.63
C PHE A 93 -7.01 -0.52 -3.74
N THR A 94 -5.75 -0.28 -4.07
CA THR A 94 -5.01 -0.98 -5.12
C THR A 94 -3.82 -1.72 -4.50
N TYR A 95 -3.67 -2.99 -4.88
CA TYR A 95 -2.64 -3.90 -4.38
C TYR A 95 -2.20 -4.87 -5.47
N GLY A 96 -0.91 -4.95 -5.77
CA GLY A 96 -0.38 -5.86 -6.79
C GLY A 96 -0.48 -7.34 -6.46
N GLY A 97 -0.72 -7.72 -5.21
CA GLY A 97 -0.83 -9.10 -4.74
C GLY A 97 -2.27 -9.59 -4.58
N ASP A 98 -2.42 -10.77 -3.95
CA ASP A 98 -3.72 -11.39 -3.67
C ASP A 98 -4.35 -10.81 -2.39
N ALA A 99 -5.40 -10.02 -2.54
CA ALA A 99 -6.12 -9.43 -1.40
C ALA A 99 -6.94 -10.45 -0.58
N ASN A 100 -7.11 -11.69 -1.06
CA ASN A 100 -7.70 -12.76 -0.25
C ASN A 100 -6.72 -13.25 0.82
N PHE A 101 -5.42 -13.08 0.57
CA PHE A 101 -4.41 -13.43 1.56
C PHE A 101 -4.66 -12.67 2.87
N THR A 102 -4.61 -13.38 3.99
CA THR A 102 -4.92 -12.87 5.35
C THR A 102 -6.30 -12.25 5.53
N ASN A 103 -7.23 -12.46 4.57
CA ASN A 103 -8.58 -11.93 4.59
C ASN A 103 -8.66 -10.39 4.47
N THR A 104 -7.66 -9.80 3.80
CA THR A 104 -7.54 -8.35 3.60
C THR A 104 -8.75 -7.79 2.85
N ILE A 105 -9.19 -8.46 1.78
CA ILE A 105 -10.34 -8.02 0.98
C ILE A 105 -11.62 -7.84 1.81
N SER A 106 -11.87 -8.78 2.75
CA SER A 106 -13.03 -8.70 3.65
C SER A 106 -12.94 -7.50 4.60
N TYR A 107 -11.75 -7.22 5.11
CA TYR A 107 -11.51 -6.05 5.96
C TYR A 107 -11.75 -4.75 5.19
N LEU A 108 -11.21 -4.64 3.97
CA LEU A 108 -11.34 -3.45 3.14
C LEU A 108 -12.80 -3.12 2.81
N TYR A 109 -13.56 -4.09 2.29
CA TYR A 109 -15.00 -3.90 2.04
C TYR A 109 -15.78 -3.63 3.34
N GLY A 110 -15.42 -4.32 4.42
CA GLY A 110 -16.03 -4.12 5.73
C GLY A 110 -15.72 -2.76 6.38
N THR A 111 -14.78 -2.00 5.84
CA THR A 111 -14.42 -0.64 6.25
C THR A 111 -14.76 0.43 5.20
N ASP A 112 -15.70 0.10 4.32
CA ASP A 112 -16.29 0.99 3.31
C ASP A 112 -15.28 1.46 2.24
N ILE A 113 -14.36 0.58 1.84
CA ILE A 113 -13.67 0.69 0.55
C ILE A 113 -14.65 0.20 -0.53
N GLU A 114 -15.00 1.08 -1.50
CA GLU A 114 -15.96 0.77 -2.55
C GLU A 114 -15.38 -0.13 -3.63
N GLN A 115 -14.10 0.03 -3.94
CA GLN A 115 -13.42 -0.76 -4.96
C GLN A 115 -12.06 -1.22 -4.45
N VAL A 116 -11.84 -2.53 -4.52
CA VAL A 116 -10.53 -3.16 -4.28
C VAL A 116 -10.02 -3.73 -5.60
N THR A 117 -8.86 -3.25 -6.02
CA THR A 117 -8.15 -3.74 -7.19
C THR A 117 -6.96 -4.56 -6.73
N ASP A 118 -6.89 -5.82 -7.13
CA ASP A 118 -5.82 -6.75 -6.79
C ASP A 118 -5.34 -7.56 -8.01
N GLN A 119 -4.39 -8.46 -7.83
CA GLN A 119 -3.82 -9.26 -8.94
C GLN A 119 -4.86 -10.05 -9.76
N HIS A 120 -6.06 -10.29 -9.23
CA HIS A 120 -7.09 -11.08 -9.91
C HIS A 120 -7.98 -10.22 -10.82
N ASN A 121 -8.03 -8.92 -10.58
CA ASN A 121 -8.85 -7.99 -11.37
C ASN A 121 -8.06 -6.87 -12.07
N ILE A 122 -6.76 -6.77 -11.80
CA ILE A 122 -5.84 -5.98 -12.64
C ILE A 122 -5.59 -6.77 -13.93
N SER A 123 -5.76 -6.13 -15.09
CA SER A 123 -5.35 -6.69 -16.37
C SER A 123 -4.11 -5.96 -16.86
N LEU A 124 -2.94 -6.47 -16.45
CA LEU A 124 -1.64 -5.95 -16.88
C LEU A 124 -0.95 -6.98 -17.78
N ASP A 125 -0.37 -6.51 -18.89
CA ASP A 125 0.54 -7.31 -19.73
C ASP A 125 1.94 -7.32 -19.10
N ALA A 126 2.05 -7.96 -17.93
CA ALA A 126 3.26 -8.01 -17.15
C ALA A 126 3.38 -9.37 -16.43
N PRO A 127 4.61 -9.89 -16.23
CA PRO A 127 4.81 -11.13 -15.50
C PRO A 127 4.46 -10.97 -14.02
N LEU A 128 3.86 -12.02 -13.45
CA LEU A 128 3.66 -12.11 -12.01
C LEU A 128 4.94 -12.60 -11.33
N ALA A 129 5.37 -11.88 -10.31
CA ALA A 129 6.35 -12.35 -9.34
C ALA A 129 5.69 -13.29 -8.32
N GLN A 130 6.46 -13.82 -7.36
CA GLN A 130 5.95 -14.78 -6.37
C GLN A 130 4.71 -14.29 -5.60
N TRP A 131 4.63 -13.01 -5.30
CA TRP A 131 3.56 -12.43 -4.49
C TRP A 131 2.53 -11.63 -5.28
N GLY A 132 2.76 -11.40 -6.58
CA GLY A 132 1.87 -10.62 -7.44
C GLY A 132 2.62 -9.81 -8.50
N TYR A 133 1.99 -8.75 -8.98
CA TYR A 133 2.62 -7.81 -9.92
C TYR A 133 3.66 -6.94 -9.21
N ALA A 134 4.75 -6.63 -9.91
CA ALA A 134 5.79 -5.73 -9.41
C ALA A 134 5.30 -4.28 -9.28
N ASP A 135 5.90 -3.54 -8.33
CA ASP A 135 5.42 -2.20 -7.96
C ASP A 135 5.50 -1.17 -9.10
N ASP A 136 6.44 -1.30 -10.03
CA ASP A 136 6.56 -0.38 -11.18
C ASP A 136 5.28 -0.38 -12.02
N VAL A 137 4.79 -1.56 -12.43
CA VAL A 137 3.57 -1.65 -13.23
C VAL A 137 2.30 -1.34 -12.42
N VAL A 138 2.30 -1.69 -11.13
CA VAL A 138 1.16 -1.37 -10.25
C VAL A 138 1.09 0.13 -9.95
N CYS A 139 2.23 0.81 -9.81
CA CYS A 139 2.27 2.26 -9.63
C CYS A 139 1.78 3.01 -10.88
N GLU A 140 2.12 2.54 -12.09
CA GLU A 140 1.56 3.10 -13.33
C GLU A 140 0.04 2.94 -13.37
N TYR A 141 -0.45 1.72 -13.14
CA TYR A 141 -1.89 1.46 -13.05
C TYR A 141 -2.60 2.35 -12.03
N PHE A 142 -2.05 2.44 -10.83
CA PHE A 142 -2.60 3.29 -9.76
C PHE A 142 -2.59 4.77 -10.13
N THR A 143 -1.58 5.23 -10.85
CA THR A 143 -1.50 6.61 -11.32
C THR A 143 -2.64 6.90 -12.29
N ASP A 144 -2.90 6.01 -13.25
CA ASP A 144 -4.01 6.15 -14.20
C ASP A 144 -5.36 6.14 -13.47
N GLU A 145 -5.54 5.26 -12.48
CA GLU A 145 -6.73 5.22 -11.62
C GLU A 145 -6.95 6.55 -10.86
N VAL A 146 -5.88 7.14 -10.31
CA VAL A 146 -5.96 8.44 -9.63
C VAL A 146 -6.30 9.55 -10.61
N LEU A 147 -5.76 9.56 -11.82
CA LEU A 147 -6.08 10.54 -12.86
C LEU A 147 -7.56 10.44 -13.31
N GLU A 148 -8.10 9.23 -13.41
CA GLU A 148 -9.53 9.01 -13.62
C GLU A 148 -10.38 9.62 -12.49
N LEU A 149 -10.01 9.37 -11.24
CA LEU A 149 -10.70 9.92 -10.06
C LEU A 149 -10.66 11.45 -10.03
N VAL A 150 -9.52 12.05 -10.40
CA VAL A 150 -9.41 13.51 -10.54
C VAL A 150 -10.38 14.04 -11.61
N SER A 151 -10.48 13.34 -12.75
CA SER A 151 -11.34 13.74 -13.87
C SER A 151 -12.84 13.63 -13.53
N ALA A 152 -13.22 12.81 -12.54
CA ALA A 152 -14.59 12.65 -12.12
C ALA A 152 -15.13 13.82 -11.27
N GLU A 153 -14.27 14.77 -10.90
CA GLU A 153 -14.61 15.98 -10.10
C GLU A 153 -15.29 15.68 -8.75
N LYS A 154 -15.10 14.47 -8.21
CA LYS A 154 -15.59 14.07 -6.88
C LYS A 154 -14.40 13.90 -5.94
N PRO A 155 -14.57 14.21 -4.65
CA PRO A 155 -13.53 13.92 -3.68
C PRO A 155 -13.28 12.41 -3.61
N PHE A 156 -12.00 12.03 -3.45
CA PHE A 156 -11.64 10.62 -3.37
C PHE A 156 -10.58 10.35 -2.29
N PHE A 157 -10.59 9.11 -1.84
CA PHE A 157 -9.55 8.49 -1.02
C PHE A 157 -9.05 7.24 -1.75
N ALA A 158 -7.85 7.33 -2.29
CA ALA A 158 -7.20 6.22 -3.00
C ALA A 158 -6.00 5.72 -2.20
N THR A 159 -5.91 4.40 -2.02
CA THR A 159 -4.83 3.76 -1.27
C THR A 159 -4.06 2.81 -2.18
N LEU A 160 -2.74 2.89 -2.16
CA LEU A 160 -1.82 1.91 -2.76
C LEU A 160 -1.04 1.18 -1.67
N LEU A 161 -1.02 -0.14 -1.74
CA LEU A 161 -0.10 -0.98 -0.97
C LEU A 161 0.94 -1.58 -1.94
N THR A 162 2.22 -1.29 -1.71
CA THR A 162 3.33 -1.83 -2.52
C THR A 162 3.69 -3.26 -2.10
N LEU A 163 4.49 -3.95 -2.91
CA LEU A 163 4.76 -5.37 -2.73
C LEU A 163 6.20 -5.79 -3.00
N SER A 164 6.90 -5.16 -3.95
CA SER A 164 8.21 -5.63 -4.46
C SER A 164 9.32 -5.69 -3.41
N SER A 165 9.19 -4.93 -2.32
CA SER A 165 10.13 -4.97 -1.18
C SER A 165 9.85 -6.10 -0.20
N HIS A 166 8.88 -6.99 -0.49
CA HIS A 166 8.63 -8.18 0.32
C HIS A 166 9.64 -9.29 0.00
N GLU A 167 10.15 -9.99 1.02
CA GLU A 167 11.00 -11.17 0.82
C GLU A 167 10.27 -12.24 -0.02
N PRO A 168 10.87 -12.87 -1.02
CA PRO A 168 12.31 -12.95 -1.36
C PRO A 168 12.83 -11.83 -2.28
N PHE A 169 12.17 -10.68 -2.39
CA PHE A 169 12.58 -9.56 -3.26
C PHE A 169 12.58 -9.94 -4.75
N ASP A 170 11.61 -10.75 -5.13
CA ASP A 170 11.45 -11.27 -6.48
C ASP A 170 10.90 -10.17 -7.39
N VAL A 171 11.75 -9.69 -8.29
CA VAL A 171 11.37 -8.77 -9.36
C VAL A 171 11.63 -9.46 -10.69
N PRO A 172 10.62 -9.59 -11.56
CA PRO A 172 10.69 -10.44 -12.76
C PRO A 172 11.52 -9.82 -13.90
N TYR A 173 12.36 -8.84 -13.62
CA TYR A 173 13.12 -8.11 -14.62
C TYR A 173 14.62 -8.30 -14.45
N SER A 174 15.25 -8.95 -15.41
CA SER A 174 16.72 -9.08 -15.49
C SER A 174 17.43 -7.70 -15.52
N ALA A 175 16.74 -6.64 -15.92
CA ALA A 175 17.26 -5.28 -15.92
C ALA A 175 17.59 -4.73 -14.51
N PHE A 176 17.04 -5.33 -13.45
CA PHE A 176 17.32 -4.93 -12.06
C PHE A 176 18.45 -5.74 -11.42
N GLU A 177 18.77 -6.94 -11.94
CA GLU A 177 19.82 -7.80 -11.39
C GLU A 177 21.21 -7.14 -11.32
N ASN A 178 21.48 -6.17 -12.17
CA ASN A 178 22.78 -5.48 -12.26
C ASN A 178 22.79 -4.05 -11.67
N LYS A 179 21.73 -3.61 -11.01
CA LYS A 179 21.64 -2.24 -10.46
C LYS A 179 21.86 -2.16 -8.95
N ILE A 180 21.89 -3.31 -8.28
CA ILE A 180 22.00 -3.43 -6.82
C ILE A 180 23.35 -4.04 -6.39
N LEU A 181 24.20 -4.45 -7.35
CA LEU A 181 25.55 -4.97 -7.06
C LEU A 181 26.64 -3.95 -7.37
#